data_3cc96ff7ca69bfc28bd007e5b8ccb4ed
#
_entry.id   3cc96ff7ca69bfc28bd007e5b8ccb4ed
#
_cell.length_a   1.000
_cell.length_b   1.000
_cell.length_c   1.000
_cell.angle_alpha   90.00
_cell.angle_beta   90.00
_cell.angle_gamma   90.00
#
_symmetry.space_group_name_H-M   'P 1'
#
loop_
_entity.id
_entity.type
_entity.pdbx_description
1 polymer ?
#
loop_
_entity_poly.entity_id
_entity_poly.type
_entity_poly.pdbx_seq_one_letter_code
_entity_poly.pdbx_strand_id
1 'polypeptide(L)'
;DLSFLTTLTSYGISIVWCSLPDFNTIENNSVLMDFLGIANAVSPSLTVSGYKLYSGFLLGGESWYIANNEDEEKYQDFSLDMPWYIPGNATKTYMAAELDSSVYGTIKTQDRPAVFWRKSLENAYIFCVNGDYLSDTGGFGILNAILYELKDYAVTPVVNAQTVSIINYPVLAFEQEDAMDAGYSRNTASVLENVIWPDISTLSEYLNSRFTFLFTPQFHYQDEHEPVSQELEYFFRLLHEKQFEAGLSSTRDTNTSIREKLQKDTSVYRTFLQHYRFLSIYAKESEISEVLNGSPELTNTLQTIVTEKSSNDGNGLFAYVGNDVLQMKLLSD
;
A
#
# COMPACT_ATOMS: atom_id res chain seq x y z
N ASP A 1 5.30 -31.99 11.61
CA ASP A 1 5.14 -32.91 12.73
C ASP A 1 4.41 -32.19 13.87
N LEU A 2 3.15 -32.59 14.13
CA LEU A 2 2.29 -31.94 15.12
C LEU A 2 2.84 -32.10 16.55
N SER A 3 3.51 -33.22 16.84
CA SER A 3 4.10 -33.46 18.16
C SER A 3 5.21 -32.47 18.47
N PHE A 4 6.00 -32.08 17.47
CA PHE A 4 7.01 -31.04 17.61
C PHE A 4 6.37 -29.68 17.90
N LEU A 5 5.30 -29.29 17.19
CA LEU A 5 4.57 -28.04 17.44
C LEU A 5 3.95 -28.02 18.85
N THR A 6 3.37 -29.14 19.29
CA THR A 6 2.88 -29.28 20.67
C THR A 6 3.98 -29.11 21.70
N THR A 7 5.17 -29.63 21.42
CA THR A 7 6.33 -29.43 22.31
C THR A 7 6.72 -27.96 22.35
N LEU A 8 6.77 -27.24 21.23
CA LEU A 8 7.07 -25.82 21.22
C LEU A 8 6.08 -25.00 22.06
N THR A 9 4.77 -25.30 21.92
CA THR A 9 3.76 -24.59 22.71
C THR A 9 3.85 -24.87 24.20
N SER A 10 4.29 -26.06 24.62
CA SER A 10 4.54 -26.38 26.04
C SER A 10 5.69 -25.56 26.64
N TYR A 11 6.62 -25.09 25.81
CA TYR A 11 7.69 -24.16 26.22
C TYR A 11 7.27 -22.69 26.16
N GLY A 12 5.98 -22.38 25.91
CA GLY A 12 5.47 -21.01 25.84
C GLY A 12 5.71 -20.33 24.49
N ILE A 13 6.06 -21.09 23.46
CA ILE A 13 6.26 -20.55 22.11
C ILE A 13 4.90 -20.51 21.40
N SER A 14 4.42 -19.32 21.11
CA SER A 14 3.19 -19.13 20.31
C SER A 14 3.46 -19.35 18.83
N ILE A 15 2.46 -19.88 18.14
CA ILE A 15 2.56 -20.27 16.71
C ILE A 15 1.55 -19.45 15.89
N VAL A 16 1.98 -19.01 14.72
CA VAL A 16 1.13 -18.35 13.73
C VAL A 16 1.06 -19.23 12.49
N TRP A 17 -0.14 -19.71 12.18
CA TRP A 17 -0.44 -20.35 10.91
C TRP A 17 -0.79 -19.29 9.89
N CYS A 18 0.16 -18.92 9.06
CA CYS A 18 0.00 -17.90 8.03
C CYS A 18 -0.91 -18.36 6.88
N SER A 19 -0.97 -19.66 6.65
CA SER A 19 -1.91 -20.35 5.76
C SER A 19 -2.23 -21.69 6.37
N LEU A 20 -3.50 -22.05 6.42
CA LEU A 20 -3.94 -23.34 6.96
C LEU A 20 -3.64 -24.48 5.97
N PRO A 21 -3.44 -25.72 6.45
CA PRO A 21 -3.49 -26.90 5.60
C PRO A 21 -4.82 -27.00 4.84
N ASP A 22 -4.83 -27.81 3.78
CA ASP A 22 -6.05 -28.04 3.01
C ASP A 22 -7.20 -28.60 3.89
N PHE A 23 -8.43 -28.32 3.48
CA PHE A 23 -9.64 -28.67 4.23
C PHE A 23 -9.70 -30.17 4.57
N ASN A 24 -9.41 -31.06 3.63
CA ASN A 24 -9.47 -32.49 3.85
C ASN A 24 -8.43 -32.97 4.87
N THR A 25 -7.25 -32.37 4.88
CA THR A 25 -6.22 -32.66 5.88
C THR A 25 -6.69 -32.28 7.28
N ILE A 26 -7.37 -31.16 7.44
CA ILE A 26 -7.91 -30.70 8.71
C ILE A 26 -9.10 -31.57 9.12
N GLU A 27 -10.11 -31.75 8.26
CA GLU A 27 -11.35 -32.48 8.56
C GLU A 27 -11.07 -33.91 8.99
N ASN A 28 -10.13 -34.59 8.36
CA ASN A 28 -9.79 -35.98 8.64
C ASN A 28 -8.80 -36.17 9.80
N ASN A 29 -8.38 -35.09 10.47
CA ASN A 29 -7.42 -35.17 11.56
C ASN A 29 -7.91 -34.42 12.82
N SER A 30 -8.60 -35.16 13.69
CA SER A 30 -9.16 -34.59 14.91
C SER A 30 -8.13 -33.97 15.87
N VAL A 31 -6.89 -34.47 15.86
CA VAL A 31 -5.78 -33.91 16.66
C VAL A 31 -5.34 -32.56 16.11
N LEU A 32 -5.27 -32.45 14.79
CA LEU A 32 -4.97 -31.18 14.12
C LEU A 32 -6.10 -30.17 14.32
N MET A 33 -7.37 -30.60 14.17
CA MET A 33 -8.53 -29.75 14.44
C MET A 33 -8.47 -29.19 15.87
N ASP A 34 -8.27 -30.06 16.85
CA ASP A 34 -8.13 -29.59 18.23
C ASP A 34 -6.95 -28.65 18.40
N PHE A 35 -5.79 -28.98 17.84
CA PHE A 35 -4.60 -28.10 17.89
C PHE A 35 -4.87 -26.71 17.32
N LEU A 36 -5.55 -26.61 16.19
CA LEU A 36 -5.94 -25.35 15.55
C LEU A 36 -7.12 -24.64 16.24
N GLY A 37 -7.80 -25.30 17.17
CA GLY A 37 -8.96 -24.77 17.86
C GLY A 37 -10.23 -24.81 17.01
N ILE A 38 -10.34 -25.74 16.05
CA ILE A 38 -11.51 -25.94 15.19
C ILE A 38 -12.43 -26.98 15.83
N ALA A 39 -13.69 -26.60 16.10
CA ALA A 39 -14.72 -27.53 16.59
C ALA A 39 -15.37 -28.29 15.44
N ASN A 40 -15.60 -27.63 14.32
CA ASN A 40 -16.25 -28.22 13.17
C ASN A 40 -15.71 -27.67 11.85
N ALA A 41 -15.42 -28.55 10.91
CA ALA A 41 -15.11 -28.24 9.52
C ALA A 41 -16.41 -28.52 8.72
N VAL A 42 -17.05 -27.46 8.19
CA VAL A 42 -18.43 -27.54 7.66
C VAL A 42 -18.41 -27.72 6.14
N SER A 43 -17.60 -26.96 5.43
CA SER A 43 -17.52 -26.96 3.97
C SER A 43 -16.12 -26.59 3.49
N PRO A 44 -15.59 -27.25 2.44
CA PRO A 44 -14.31 -26.92 1.86
C PRO A 44 -14.30 -25.57 1.13
N SER A 45 -15.47 -25.10 0.71
CA SER A 45 -15.60 -23.80 0.02
C SER A 45 -16.99 -23.22 0.26
N LEU A 46 -17.03 -21.93 0.45
CA LEU A 46 -18.25 -21.12 0.48
C LEU A 46 -17.92 -19.73 -0.05
N THR A 47 -18.89 -19.08 -0.67
CA THR A 47 -18.76 -17.71 -1.14
C THR A 47 -19.11 -16.73 -0.03
N VAL A 48 -18.18 -15.84 0.28
CA VAL A 48 -18.28 -14.84 1.32
C VAL A 48 -18.95 -13.58 0.76
N SER A 49 -19.89 -12.99 1.48
CA SER A 49 -20.57 -11.74 1.12
C SER A 49 -20.08 -10.54 1.94
N GLY A 50 -19.16 -10.74 2.87
CA GLY A 50 -18.59 -9.68 3.68
C GLY A 50 -17.78 -10.20 4.85
N TYR A 51 -17.31 -9.28 5.67
CA TYR A 51 -16.51 -9.59 6.87
C TYR A 51 -16.99 -8.79 8.07
N LYS A 52 -16.89 -9.42 9.22
CA LYS A 52 -17.03 -8.77 10.50
C LYS A 52 -15.71 -8.81 11.25
N LEU A 53 -15.17 -7.63 11.60
CA LEU A 53 -14.08 -7.47 12.56
C LEU A 53 -14.67 -7.25 13.94
N TYR A 54 -14.23 -8.02 14.92
CA TYR A 54 -14.59 -7.83 16.31
C TYR A 54 -13.65 -6.84 16.98
N SER A 55 -14.14 -6.14 18.01
CA SER A 55 -13.33 -5.18 18.75
C SER A 55 -12.12 -5.81 19.44
N GLY A 56 -11.04 -5.04 19.56
CA GLY A 56 -9.87 -5.36 20.38
C GLY A 56 -8.76 -6.12 19.67
N PHE A 57 -8.73 -6.16 18.34
CA PHE A 57 -7.62 -6.77 17.61
C PHE A 57 -6.85 -5.75 16.75
N LEU A 58 -7.47 -5.17 15.75
CA LEU A 58 -6.87 -4.07 14.98
C LEU A 58 -7.13 -2.73 15.68
N LEU A 59 -6.34 -1.72 15.35
CA LEU A 59 -6.52 -0.35 15.84
C LEU A 59 -7.84 0.25 15.36
N GLY A 60 -8.93 -0.26 15.90
CA GLY A 60 -10.28 0.17 15.54
C GLY A 60 -11.29 -0.55 16.39
N GLY A 61 -12.52 -0.09 16.33
CA GLY A 61 -13.65 -0.73 16.97
C GLY A 61 -14.16 -1.90 16.14
N GLU A 62 -15.32 -2.38 16.52
CA GLU A 62 -16.07 -3.35 15.72
C GLU A 62 -16.45 -2.73 14.36
N SER A 63 -16.20 -3.45 13.29
CA SER A 63 -16.44 -2.99 11.92
C SER A 63 -17.06 -4.10 11.08
N TRP A 64 -17.91 -3.68 10.15
CA TRP A 64 -18.56 -4.56 9.19
C TRP A 64 -18.19 -4.10 7.77
N TYR A 65 -17.84 -5.06 6.95
CA TYR A 65 -17.62 -4.88 5.53
C TYR A 65 -18.53 -5.84 4.80
N ILE A 66 -19.57 -5.32 4.16
CA ILE A 66 -20.57 -6.12 3.45
C ILE A 66 -20.52 -5.70 1.98
N ALA A 67 -20.50 -6.68 1.08
CA ALA A 67 -20.64 -6.43 -0.34
C ALA A 67 -22.03 -5.80 -0.60
N ASN A 68 -22.04 -4.61 -1.19
CA ASN A 68 -23.27 -3.94 -1.57
C ASN A 68 -23.50 -4.14 -3.06
N ASN A 69 -24.57 -4.86 -3.43
CA ASN A 69 -24.92 -5.14 -4.82
C ASN A 69 -25.29 -3.89 -5.64
N GLU A 70 -25.49 -2.73 -5.00
CA GLU A 70 -25.76 -1.46 -5.67
C GLU A 70 -24.49 -0.74 -6.16
N ASP A 71 -23.31 -1.12 -5.64
CA ASP A 71 -22.01 -0.53 -5.99
C ASP A 71 -21.04 -1.63 -6.47
N GLU A 72 -21.38 -2.34 -7.57
CA GLU A 72 -20.59 -3.47 -8.09
C GLU A 72 -19.11 -3.12 -8.38
N GLU A 73 -18.80 -1.89 -8.77
CA GLU A 73 -17.43 -1.45 -9.05
C GLU A 73 -16.58 -1.32 -7.78
N LYS A 74 -17.19 -1.05 -6.64
CA LYS A 74 -16.48 -0.71 -5.40
C LYS A 74 -16.20 -1.91 -4.49
N TYR A 75 -16.88 -3.05 -4.71
CA TYR A 75 -16.85 -4.22 -3.82
C TYR A 75 -16.65 -5.56 -4.53
N GLN A 76 -16.09 -5.55 -5.74
CA GLN A 76 -15.82 -6.78 -6.52
C GLN A 76 -14.91 -7.77 -5.79
N ASP A 77 -14.13 -7.32 -4.81
CA ASP A 77 -13.16 -8.16 -4.09
C ASP A 77 -13.76 -9.01 -2.96
N PHE A 78 -15.06 -8.86 -2.65
CA PHE A 78 -15.70 -9.61 -1.58
C PHE A 78 -16.26 -10.98 -1.95
N SER A 79 -16.24 -11.38 -3.22
CA SER A 79 -16.64 -12.72 -3.66
C SER A 79 -15.47 -13.70 -3.56
N LEU A 80 -14.95 -13.90 -2.35
CA LEU A 80 -13.88 -14.85 -2.10
C LEU A 80 -14.44 -16.18 -1.64
N ASP A 81 -13.96 -17.26 -2.25
CA ASP A 81 -14.25 -18.61 -1.78
C ASP A 81 -13.27 -18.99 -0.67
N MET A 82 -13.79 -19.47 0.44
CA MET A 82 -12.98 -19.90 1.58
C MET A 82 -13.59 -21.12 2.29
N PRO A 83 -12.78 -21.94 2.99
CA PRO A 83 -13.29 -23.01 3.85
C PRO A 83 -14.10 -22.47 5.05
N TRP A 84 -15.13 -23.21 5.42
CA TRP A 84 -15.95 -22.90 6.60
C TRP A 84 -15.48 -23.70 7.82
N TYR A 85 -14.81 -23.01 8.73
CA TYR A 85 -14.43 -23.54 10.02
C TYR A 85 -15.19 -22.83 11.15
N ILE A 86 -15.70 -23.61 12.11
CA ILE A 86 -16.32 -23.09 13.33
C ILE A 86 -15.32 -23.27 14.47
N PRO A 87 -14.87 -22.19 15.12
CA PRO A 87 -13.96 -22.26 16.27
C PRO A 87 -14.61 -22.96 17.47
N GLY A 88 -13.79 -23.66 18.23
CA GLY A 88 -14.20 -24.39 19.42
C GLY A 88 -13.96 -23.63 20.72
N ASN A 89 -13.95 -24.39 21.82
CA ASN A 89 -13.68 -23.85 23.14
C ASN A 89 -12.24 -23.32 23.25
N ALA A 90 -12.04 -22.36 24.15
CA ALA A 90 -10.76 -21.68 24.37
C ALA A 90 -10.25 -20.90 23.15
N THR A 91 -11.13 -20.55 22.21
CA THR A 91 -10.81 -19.70 21.06
C THR A 91 -11.37 -18.31 21.21
N LYS A 92 -10.69 -17.33 20.60
CA LYS A 92 -11.14 -15.96 20.40
C LYS A 92 -11.11 -15.66 18.91
N THR A 93 -12.28 -15.40 18.33
CA THR A 93 -12.39 -14.99 16.93
C THR A 93 -12.23 -13.48 16.84
N TYR A 94 -11.39 -13.02 15.94
CA TYR A 94 -11.11 -11.60 15.66
C TYR A 94 -11.79 -11.12 14.40
N MET A 95 -11.92 -12.02 13.42
CA MET A 95 -12.55 -11.76 12.15
C MET A 95 -13.36 -12.99 11.70
N ALA A 96 -14.59 -12.77 11.29
CA ALA A 96 -15.46 -13.79 10.74
C ALA A 96 -16.04 -13.33 9.39
N ALA A 97 -16.34 -14.30 8.54
CA ALA A 97 -17.02 -14.03 7.28
C ALA A 97 -18.54 -13.87 7.49
N GLU A 98 -19.13 -12.98 6.69
CA GLU A 98 -20.57 -12.86 6.51
C GLU A 98 -21.01 -13.66 5.30
N LEU A 99 -22.15 -14.29 5.42
CA LEU A 99 -22.72 -15.08 4.36
C LEU A 99 -24.06 -14.49 3.93
N ASP A 100 -24.39 -14.64 2.66
CA ASP A 100 -25.67 -14.21 2.13
C ASP A 100 -26.82 -14.95 2.84
N SER A 101 -27.61 -14.21 3.59
CA SER A 101 -28.75 -14.76 4.35
C SER A 101 -29.84 -15.35 3.46
N SER A 102 -29.91 -14.97 2.20
CA SER A 102 -30.85 -15.55 1.23
C SER A 102 -30.47 -16.98 0.84
N VAL A 103 -29.18 -17.31 0.89
CA VAL A 103 -28.64 -18.63 0.53
C VAL A 103 -28.48 -19.52 1.78
N TYR A 104 -27.91 -18.97 2.84
CA TYR A 104 -27.52 -19.73 4.03
C TYR A 104 -28.47 -19.56 5.22
N GLY A 105 -29.48 -18.69 5.10
CA GLY A 105 -30.35 -18.35 6.21
C GLY A 105 -29.65 -17.52 7.30
N THR A 106 -30.32 -17.42 8.47
CA THR A 106 -29.74 -16.66 9.61
C THR A 106 -28.75 -17.52 10.38
N ILE A 107 -27.47 -17.16 10.30
CA ILE A 107 -26.37 -17.85 10.99
C ILE A 107 -26.11 -17.15 12.33
N LYS A 108 -26.01 -17.93 13.41
CA LYS A 108 -25.63 -17.39 14.71
C LYS A 108 -24.20 -16.90 14.69
N THR A 109 -23.89 -15.87 15.47
CA THR A 109 -22.55 -15.27 15.53
C THR A 109 -21.43 -16.29 15.80
N GLN A 110 -21.68 -17.26 16.66
CA GLN A 110 -20.74 -18.30 17.03
C GLN A 110 -20.49 -19.35 15.94
N ASP A 111 -21.42 -19.48 14.99
CA ASP A 111 -21.38 -20.46 13.91
C ASP A 111 -20.87 -19.86 12.60
N ARG A 112 -20.52 -18.55 12.60
CA ARG A 112 -19.97 -17.89 11.42
C ARG A 112 -18.63 -18.47 11.04
N PRO A 113 -18.31 -18.52 9.75
CA PRO A 113 -16.99 -18.96 9.28
C PRO A 113 -15.90 -18.07 9.86
N ALA A 114 -14.97 -18.67 10.59
CA ALA A 114 -13.83 -17.92 11.13
C ALA A 114 -12.80 -17.64 10.04
N VAL A 115 -12.38 -16.37 9.96
CA VAL A 115 -11.32 -15.91 9.08
C VAL A 115 -10.02 -15.78 9.83
N PHE A 116 -10.07 -15.16 11.01
CA PHE A 116 -8.92 -15.04 11.88
C PHE A 116 -9.33 -15.30 13.34
N TRP A 117 -8.63 -16.22 13.97
CA TRP A 117 -8.88 -16.58 15.37
C TRP A 117 -7.60 -17.00 16.09
N ARG A 118 -7.68 -17.05 17.41
CA ARG A 118 -6.65 -17.52 18.30
C ARG A 118 -7.19 -18.65 19.18
N LYS A 119 -6.45 -19.75 19.32
CA LYS A 119 -6.64 -20.73 20.40
C LYS A 119 -5.72 -20.37 21.55
N SER A 120 -6.25 -20.35 22.77
CA SER A 120 -5.49 -20.18 24.01
C SER A 120 -5.07 -21.53 24.55
N LEU A 121 -3.80 -21.69 24.81
CA LEU A 121 -3.19 -22.80 25.53
C LEU A 121 -2.74 -22.30 26.91
N GLU A 122 -2.28 -23.20 27.77
CA GLU A 122 -1.84 -22.82 29.12
C GLU A 122 -0.74 -21.75 29.12
N ASN A 123 0.26 -21.92 28.26
CA ASN A 123 1.42 -21.03 28.22
C ASN A 123 1.66 -20.35 26.85
N ALA A 124 0.82 -20.61 25.85
CA ALA A 124 1.03 -20.15 24.49
C ALA A 124 -0.28 -19.89 23.76
N TYR A 125 -0.17 -19.30 22.59
CA TYR A 125 -1.29 -19.08 21.68
C TYR A 125 -1.01 -19.71 20.32
N ILE A 126 -2.08 -20.14 19.65
CA ILE A 126 -2.05 -20.56 18.26
C ILE A 126 -2.96 -19.62 17.49
N PHE A 127 -2.38 -18.84 16.60
CA PHE A 127 -3.11 -17.94 15.69
C PHE A 127 -3.32 -18.65 14.37
N CYS A 128 -4.54 -18.59 13.85
CA CYS A 128 -4.95 -19.22 12.62
C CYS A 128 -5.53 -18.18 11.67
N VAL A 129 -5.02 -18.13 10.45
CA VAL A 129 -5.50 -17.29 9.36
C VAL A 129 -6.07 -18.19 8.26
N ASN A 130 -7.35 -18.06 7.98
CA ASN A 130 -8.07 -18.82 6.97
C ASN A 130 -8.16 -18.01 5.69
N GLY A 131 -7.18 -18.16 4.83
CA GLY A 131 -6.99 -17.43 3.58
C GLY A 131 -5.57 -16.85 3.45
N ASP A 132 -5.31 -16.12 2.39
CA ASP A 132 -3.98 -15.63 2.00
C ASP A 132 -3.69 -14.20 2.49
N TYR A 133 -4.36 -13.75 3.54
CA TYR A 133 -4.27 -12.37 4.07
C TYR A 133 -2.87 -11.96 4.54
N LEU A 134 -1.96 -12.91 4.76
CA LEU A 134 -0.58 -12.65 5.15
C LEU A 134 0.39 -12.71 3.97
N SER A 135 -0.10 -12.94 2.76
CA SER A 135 0.74 -13.06 1.55
C SER A 135 1.14 -11.72 0.95
N ASP A 136 0.49 -10.64 1.35
CA ASP A 136 0.77 -9.28 0.87
C ASP A 136 1.07 -8.28 2.00
N THR A 137 1.25 -7.02 1.62
CA THR A 137 1.57 -5.94 2.56
C THR A 137 0.47 -5.62 3.57
N GLY A 138 -0.78 -5.94 3.26
CA GLY A 138 -1.91 -5.82 4.20
C GLY A 138 -1.73 -6.73 5.42
N GLY A 139 -1.04 -7.86 5.25
CA GLY A 139 -0.71 -8.79 6.32
C GLY A 139 0.15 -8.21 7.44
N PHE A 140 0.91 -7.15 7.20
CA PHE A 140 1.68 -6.50 8.27
C PHE A 140 0.78 -5.95 9.39
N GLY A 141 -0.41 -5.47 9.07
CA GLY A 141 -1.37 -5.04 10.09
C GLY A 141 -1.79 -6.19 11.00
N ILE A 142 -2.04 -7.36 10.43
CA ILE A 142 -2.41 -8.58 11.17
C ILE A 142 -1.24 -9.05 12.03
N LEU A 143 -0.01 -9.10 11.48
CA LEU A 143 1.18 -9.51 12.23
C LEU A 143 1.46 -8.58 13.41
N ASN A 144 1.34 -7.26 13.21
CA ASN A 144 1.47 -6.30 14.30
C ASN A 144 0.40 -6.52 15.38
N ALA A 145 -0.84 -6.74 15.01
CA ALA A 145 -1.92 -7.02 15.95
C ALA A 145 -1.66 -8.31 16.76
N ILE A 146 -1.10 -9.35 16.12
CA ILE A 146 -0.67 -10.58 16.81
C ILE A 146 0.42 -10.27 17.84
N LEU A 147 1.41 -9.45 17.48
CA LEU A 147 2.46 -9.07 18.40
C LEU A 147 1.93 -8.32 19.63
N TYR A 148 0.92 -7.46 19.46
CA TYR A 148 0.25 -6.79 20.57
C TYR A 148 -0.53 -7.75 21.46
N GLU A 149 -1.14 -8.80 20.91
CA GLU A 149 -1.81 -9.84 21.69
C GLU A 149 -0.83 -10.75 22.47
N LEU A 150 0.40 -10.90 21.96
CA LEU A 150 1.44 -11.78 22.56
C LEU A 150 2.26 -11.11 23.65
N LYS A 151 2.32 -9.79 23.69
CA LYS A 151 3.22 -9.03 24.56
C LYS A 151 2.42 -8.09 25.44
N ASP A 152 2.81 -8.00 26.70
CA ASP A 152 2.30 -6.98 27.63
C ASP A 152 2.71 -5.57 27.17
N TYR A 153 3.75 -5.49 26.36
CA TYR A 153 4.17 -4.26 25.68
C TYR A 153 4.71 -4.61 24.30
N ALA A 154 4.42 -3.80 23.33
CA ALA A 154 5.04 -3.84 22.01
C ALA A 154 5.71 -2.51 21.72
N VAL A 155 7.00 -2.54 21.42
CA VAL A 155 7.74 -1.39 20.90
C VAL A 155 7.77 -1.57 19.38
N THR A 156 6.87 -0.92 18.69
CA THR A 156 6.92 -0.82 17.24
C THR A 156 7.49 0.54 16.88
N PRO A 157 8.43 0.62 15.92
CA PRO A 157 8.79 1.92 15.36
C PRO A 157 7.55 2.48 14.67
N VAL A 158 6.90 3.42 15.32
CA VAL A 158 5.77 4.12 14.72
C VAL A 158 6.34 5.19 13.80
N VAL A 159 6.74 4.81 12.60
CA VAL A 159 6.67 5.74 11.49
C VAL A 159 5.24 5.66 10.97
N ASN A 160 4.34 6.32 11.66
CA ASN A 160 2.98 6.52 11.16
C ASN A 160 3.03 7.70 10.17
N ALA A 161 3.80 7.55 9.11
CA ALA A 161 3.93 8.52 8.05
C ALA A 161 3.32 7.92 6.79
N GLN A 162 2.21 8.48 6.37
CA GLN A 162 1.69 8.30 5.04
C GLN A 162 2.25 9.41 4.17
N THR A 163 3.01 9.07 3.14
CA THR A 163 3.47 10.00 2.12
C THR A 163 2.58 9.87 0.90
N VAL A 164 2.13 11.00 0.37
CA VAL A 164 1.43 11.05 -0.92
C VAL A 164 2.39 11.69 -1.92
N SER A 165 2.75 10.92 -2.95
CA SER A 165 3.62 11.40 -4.04
C SER A 165 2.77 11.65 -5.28
N ILE A 166 2.86 12.86 -5.83
CA ILE A 166 2.22 13.24 -7.09
C ILE A 166 3.30 13.23 -8.16
N ILE A 167 3.20 12.26 -9.06
CA ILE A 167 4.22 12.02 -10.08
C ILE A 167 3.87 12.80 -11.34
N ASN A 168 4.90 13.36 -11.99
CA ASN A 168 4.78 14.10 -13.25
C ASN A 168 3.85 15.32 -13.17
N TYR A 169 3.88 16.05 -12.06
CA TYR A 169 3.13 17.30 -11.92
C TYR A 169 4.06 18.45 -11.49
N PRO A 170 3.99 19.61 -12.12
CA PRO A 170 3.25 19.88 -13.36
C PRO A 170 3.91 19.24 -14.58
N VAL A 171 3.09 18.86 -15.57
CA VAL A 171 3.53 18.53 -16.93
C VAL A 171 3.12 19.70 -17.80
N LEU A 172 4.09 20.48 -18.24
CA LEU A 172 3.85 21.67 -19.07
C LEU A 172 4.08 21.37 -20.56
N ALA A 173 3.95 20.10 -20.94
CA ALA A 173 4.11 19.65 -22.32
C ALA A 173 2.91 20.05 -23.17
N PHE A 174 3.17 20.52 -24.39
CA PHE A 174 2.15 20.97 -25.33
C PHE A 174 1.35 19.84 -26.00
N GLU A 175 1.78 18.59 -25.85
CA GLU A 175 1.18 17.43 -26.52
C GLU A 175 -0.30 17.19 -26.20
N GLN A 176 -0.76 17.69 -25.07
CA GLN A 176 -2.14 17.53 -24.60
C GLN A 176 -3.01 18.78 -24.81
N GLU A 177 -2.49 19.81 -25.48
CA GLU A 177 -3.21 21.07 -25.65
C GLU A 177 -4.56 20.89 -26.31
N ASP A 178 -4.64 20.09 -27.38
CA ASP A 178 -5.91 19.84 -28.10
C ASP A 178 -6.93 19.13 -27.18
N ALA A 179 -6.49 18.19 -26.36
CA ALA A 179 -7.34 17.48 -25.42
C ALA A 179 -7.80 18.39 -24.27
N MET A 180 -6.93 19.27 -23.79
CA MET A 180 -7.24 20.25 -22.75
C MET A 180 -8.22 21.31 -23.27
N ASP A 181 -8.00 21.82 -24.48
CA ASP A 181 -8.93 22.77 -25.10
C ASP A 181 -10.31 22.13 -25.37
N ALA A 182 -10.35 20.91 -25.88
CA ALA A 182 -11.58 20.18 -26.10
C ALA A 182 -12.37 19.88 -24.83
N GLY A 183 -11.69 19.51 -23.75
CA GLY A 183 -12.29 19.14 -22.46
C GLY A 183 -12.63 20.33 -21.56
N TYR A 184 -11.76 21.32 -21.52
CA TYR A 184 -11.84 22.43 -20.56
C TYR A 184 -11.91 23.82 -21.20
N SER A 185 -11.77 23.94 -22.52
CA SER A 185 -11.62 25.22 -23.25
C SER A 185 -10.49 26.08 -22.65
N ARG A 186 -9.37 25.45 -22.30
CA ARG A 186 -8.21 26.07 -21.65
C ARG A 186 -6.94 25.33 -22.07
N ASN A 187 -5.82 26.05 -22.03
CA ASN A 187 -4.50 25.42 -22.21
C ASN A 187 -4.10 24.60 -20.98
N THR A 188 -3.10 23.73 -21.14
CA THR A 188 -2.61 22.80 -20.11
C THR A 188 -2.23 23.53 -18.82
N ALA A 189 -1.45 24.60 -18.88
CA ALA A 189 -1.03 25.36 -17.71
C ALA A 189 -2.23 25.92 -16.93
N SER A 190 -3.25 26.45 -17.63
CA SER A 190 -4.47 26.97 -17.02
C SER A 190 -5.32 25.88 -16.37
N VAL A 191 -5.37 24.67 -16.93
CA VAL A 191 -6.07 23.52 -16.32
C VAL A 191 -5.31 23.08 -15.04
N LEU A 192 -4.00 22.97 -15.10
CA LEU A 192 -3.19 22.61 -13.94
C LEU A 192 -3.35 23.61 -12.80
N GLU A 193 -3.35 24.92 -13.11
CA GLU A 193 -3.47 25.98 -12.12
C GLU A 193 -4.88 26.12 -11.53
N ASN A 194 -5.90 26.13 -12.40
CA ASN A 194 -7.24 26.57 -12.00
C ASN A 194 -8.22 25.41 -11.75
N VAL A 195 -7.85 24.18 -12.11
CA VAL A 195 -8.69 22.99 -11.90
C VAL A 195 -7.97 22.02 -10.96
N ILE A 196 -6.79 21.54 -11.35
CA ILE A 196 -6.11 20.46 -10.62
C ILE A 196 -5.49 20.96 -9.32
N TRP A 197 -4.82 22.11 -9.34
CA TRP A 197 -4.16 22.65 -8.13
C TRP A 197 -5.13 22.93 -6.97
N PRO A 198 -6.30 23.56 -7.16
CA PRO A 198 -7.27 23.76 -6.09
C PRO A 198 -7.74 22.46 -5.45
N ASP A 199 -7.97 21.42 -6.26
CA ASP A 199 -8.38 20.11 -5.75
C ASP A 199 -7.28 19.46 -4.91
N ILE A 200 -6.04 19.47 -5.39
CA ILE A 200 -4.87 18.97 -4.64
C ILE A 200 -4.69 19.74 -3.33
N SER A 201 -4.78 21.07 -3.38
CA SER A 201 -4.64 21.94 -2.21
C SER A 201 -5.72 21.64 -1.17
N THR A 202 -6.98 21.51 -1.61
CA THR A 202 -8.11 21.17 -0.75
C THR A 202 -7.95 19.78 -0.11
N LEU A 203 -7.53 18.79 -0.91
CA LEU A 203 -7.28 17.44 -0.41
C LEU A 203 -6.18 17.42 0.64
N SER A 204 -5.09 18.14 0.42
CA SER A 204 -3.99 18.26 1.39
C SER A 204 -4.45 18.86 2.72
N GLU A 205 -5.28 19.90 2.67
CA GLU A 205 -5.86 20.53 3.85
C GLU A 205 -6.82 19.58 4.59
N TYR A 206 -7.68 18.89 3.83
CA TYR A 206 -8.62 17.91 4.38
C TYR A 206 -7.91 16.76 5.10
N LEU A 207 -6.85 16.22 4.48
CA LEU A 207 -6.05 15.13 5.04
C LEU A 207 -5.05 15.60 6.11
N ASN A 208 -4.87 16.91 6.26
CA ASN A 208 -3.80 17.50 7.08
C ASN A 208 -2.42 16.89 6.75
N SER A 209 -2.16 16.69 5.47
CA SER A 209 -0.97 15.99 4.96
C SER A 209 -0.19 16.87 3.99
N ARG A 210 1.13 16.71 3.99
CA ARG A 210 2.02 17.34 3.01
C ARG A 210 2.32 16.36 1.90
N PHE A 211 2.31 16.86 0.66
CA PHE A 211 2.55 16.05 -0.52
C PHE A 211 3.95 16.29 -1.06
N THR A 212 4.50 15.26 -1.72
CA THR A 212 5.75 15.33 -2.47
C THR A 212 5.41 15.35 -3.96
N PHE A 213 5.89 16.35 -4.67
CA PHE A 213 5.67 16.51 -6.11
C PHE A 213 6.93 16.12 -6.87
N LEU A 214 6.80 15.15 -7.77
CA LEU A 214 7.91 14.64 -8.57
C LEU A 214 7.77 15.17 -10.00
N PHE A 215 8.55 16.19 -10.31
CA PHE A 215 8.39 16.99 -11.50
C PHE A 215 8.89 16.32 -12.77
N THR A 216 8.13 16.51 -13.85
CA THR A 216 8.58 16.33 -15.23
C THR A 216 8.41 17.67 -15.95
N PRO A 217 9.44 18.52 -16.02
CA PRO A 217 9.30 19.85 -16.59
C PRO A 217 8.98 19.83 -18.08
N GLN A 218 9.47 18.82 -18.79
CA GLN A 218 9.18 18.60 -20.21
C GLN A 218 9.25 17.12 -20.56
N PHE A 219 8.60 16.70 -21.64
CA PHE A 219 8.63 15.33 -22.17
C PHE A 219 9.66 15.21 -23.30
N HIS A 220 9.63 16.12 -24.28
CA HIS A 220 10.49 16.11 -25.44
C HIS A 220 11.67 17.06 -25.24
N TYR A 221 12.82 16.47 -24.96
CA TYR A 221 14.06 17.21 -24.70
C TYR A 221 14.74 17.73 -25.99
N GLN A 222 14.19 17.41 -27.12
CA GLN A 222 14.58 17.94 -28.44
C GLN A 222 13.72 19.13 -28.87
N ASP A 223 12.63 19.42 -28.15
CA ASP A 223 11.78 20.57 -28.43
C ASP A 223 12.36 21.84 -27.81
N GLU A 224 12.61 22.86 -28.63
CA GLU A 224 13.15 24.15 -28.17
C GLU A 224 12.09 25.00 -27.45
N HIS A 225 10.80 24.65 -27.56
CA HIS A 225 9.68 25.38 -26.95
C HIS A 225 9.37 24.96 -25.53
N GLU A 226 9.98 23.91 -25.01
CA GLU A 226 9.79 23.40 -23.66
C GLU A 226 11.09 23.55 -22.83
N PRO A 227 10.95 23.83 -21.52
CA PRO A 227 9.79 24.29 -20.75
C PRO A 227 9.70 25.82 -20.68
N VAL A 228 8.54 26.33 -20.33
CA VAL A 228 8.37 27.74 -20.01
C VAL A 228 8.84 27.97 -18.58
N SER A 229 10.00 28.54 -18.40
CA SER A 229 10.63 28.75 -17.09
C SER A 229 9.76 29.56 -16.11
N GLN A 230 8.97 30.51 -16.60
CA GLN A 230 8.06 31.31 -15.78
C GLN A 230 6.92 30.49 -15.17
N GLU A 231 6.39 29.54 -15.92
CA GLU A 231 5.33 28.64 -15.43
C GLU A 231 5.87 27.68 -14.39
N LEU A 232 7.06 27.11 -14.61
CA LEU A 232 7.73 26.27 -13.63
C LEU A 232 8.02 27.04 -12.33
N GLU A 233 8.52 28.25 -12.42
CA GLU A 233 8.77 29.11 -11.25
C GLU A 233 7.48 29.38 -10.47
N TYR A 234 6.39 29.62 -11.18
CA TYR A 234 5.07 29.83 -10.59
C TYR A 234 4.61 28.60 -9.78
N PHE A 235 4.68 27.40 -10.37
CA PHE A 235 4.31 26.18 -9.67
C PHE A 235 5.22 25.89 -8.48
N PHE A 236 6.52 26.12 -8.57
CA PHE A 236 7.41 26.01 -7.42
C PHE A 236 7.05 26.94 -6.29
N ARG A 237 6.63 28.16 -6.61
CA ARG A 237 6.16 29.10 -5.59
C ARG A 237 4.90 28.61 -4.89
N LEU A 238 3.93 28.06 -5.63
CA LEU A 238 2.72 27.45 -5.06
C LEU A 238 3.05 26.30 -4.10
N LEU A 239 3.98 25.42 -4.49
CA LEU A 239 4.42 24.32 -3.63
C LEU A 239 5.09 24.85 -2.36
N HIS A 240 5.94 25.83 -2.50
CA HIS A 240 6.65 26.45 -1.35
C HIS A 240 5.67 27.09 -0.37
N GLU A 241 4.65 27.81 -0.84
CA GLU A 241 3.61 28.41 0.00
C GLU A 241 2.85 27.35 0.81
N LYS A 242 2.63 26.17 0.27
CA LYS A 242 1.99 25.03 0.95
C LYS A 242 2.97 24.15 1.73
N GLN A 243 4.27 24.44 1.69
CA GLN A 243 5.33 23.64 2.29
C GLN A 243 5.38 22.20 1.75
N PHE A 244 5.05 22.01 0.50
CA PHE A 244 5.20 20.75 -0.20
C PHE A 244 6.64 20.55 -0.65
N GLU A 245 7.06 19.28 -0.73
CA GLU A 245 8.35 18.91 -1.27
C GLU A 245 8.30 18.85 -2.79
N ALA A 246 9.34 19.36 -3.44
CA ALA A 246 9.56 19.21 -4.87
C ALA A 246 10.73 18.28 -5.13
N GLY A 247 10.47 17.17 -5.80
CA GLY A 247 11.47 16.22 -6.30
C GLY A 247 11.52 16.20 -7.82
N LEU A 248 12.26 15.27 -8.36
CA LEU A 248 12.43 15.07 -9.80
C LEU A 248 11.67 13.82 -10.28
N SER A 249 11.45 13.70 -11.57
CA SER A 249 10.97 12.48 -12.21
C SER A 249 11.89 12.06 -13.34
N SER A 250 12.10 10.76 -13.51
CA SER A 250 12.85 10.22 -14.64
C SER A 250 12.02 10.08 -15.91
N THR A 251 10.72 10.38 -15.86
CA THR A 251 9.82 10.26 -17.00
C THR A 251 10.25 11.14 -18.15
N ARG A 252 10.38 10.56 -19.34
CA ARG A 252 10.89 11.20 -20.53
C ARG A 252 10.48 10.42 -21.79
N ASP A 253 10.73 11.01 -22.96
CA ASP A 253 10.64 10.30 -24.23
C ASP A 253 11.70 9.18 -24.35
N THR A 254 11.54 8.30 -25.32
CA THR A 254 12.43 7.15 -25.53
C THR A 254 13.80 7.52 -26.10
N ASN A 255 13.96 8.73 -26.60
CA ASN A 255 15.18 9.19 -27.30
C ASN A 255 16.17 9.90 -26.37
N THR A 256 15.76 10.24 -25.16
CA THR A 256 16.58 10.98 -24.21
C THR A 256 17.09 10.03 -23.12
N SER A 257 18.38 10.07 -22.82
CA SER A 257 18.92 9.32 -21.67
C SER A 257 18.54 9.97 -20.33
N ILE A 258 18.48 9.17 -19.26
CA ILE A 258 18.22 9.68 -17.90
C ILE A 258 19.23 10.76 -17.52
N ARG A 259 20.49 10.52 -17.82
CA ARG A 259 21.57 11.47 -17.54
C ARG A 259 21.36 12.81 -18.23
N GLU A 260 21.02 12.79 -19.51
CA GLU A 260 20.75 14.00 -20.28
C GLU A 260 19.55 14.75 -19.73
N LYS A 261 18.45 14.03 -19.46
CA LYS A 261 17.27 14.60 -18.83
C LYS A 261 17.59 15.30 -17.52
N LEU A 262 18.21 14.59 -16.58
CA LEU A 262 18.50 15.13 -15.25
C LEU A 262 19.45 16.33 -15.31
N GLN A 263 20.38 16.35 -16.26
CA GLN A 263 21.26 17.51 -16.48
C GLN A 263 20.48 18.71 -17.01
N LYS A 264 19.60 18.52 -17.99
CA LYS A 264 18.75 19.58 -18.54
C LYS A 264 17.78 20.10 -17.48
N ASP A 265 17.06 19.25 -16.79
CA ASP A 265 16.12 19.62 -15.72
C ASP A 265 16.84 20.44 -14.64
N THR A 266 17.95 19.93 -14.14
CA THR A 266 18.74 20.63 -13.12
C THR A 266 19.21 21.99 -13.60
N SER A 267 19.60 22.11 -14.87
CA SER A 267 20.03 23.41 -15.43
C SER A 267 18.90 24.43 -15.48
N VAL A 268 17.68 24.00 -15.85
CA VAL A 268 16.49 24.85 -15.86
C VAL A 268 16.14 25.29 -14.45
N TYR A 269 16.06 24.36 -13.50
CA TYR A 269 15.72 24.68 -12.11
C TYR A 269 16.73 25.61 -11.44
N ARG A 270 18.01 25.52 -11.77
CA ARG A 270 19.04 26.43 -11.25
C ARG A 270 18.86 27.88 -11.66
N THR A 271 18.12 28.17 -12.71
CA THR A 271 17.85 29.55 -13.11
C THR A 271 17.03 30.31 -12.06
N PHE A 272 16.19 29.63 -11.30
CA PHE A 272 15.33 30.22 -10.27
C PHE A 272 15.41 29.56 -8.88
N LEU A 273 16.02 28.38 -8.74
CA LEU A 273 16.20 27.64 -7.47
C LEU A 273 17.67 27.42 -7.15
N GLN A 274 18.45 28.47 -7.02
CA GLN A 274 19.92 28.41 -6.84
C GLN A 274 20.37 27.56 -5.63
N HIS A 275 19.59 27.51 -4.57
CA HIS A 275 19.91 26.85 -3.30
C HIS A 275 19.02 25.65 -2.97
N TYR A 276 18.07 25.33 -3.83
CA TYR A 276 17.19 24.17 -3.60
C TYR A 276 17.92 22.87 -3.86
N ARG A 277 17.70 21.88 -2.98
CA ARG A 277 18.26 20.53 -3.11
C ARG A 277 17.12 19.55 -3.33
N PHE A 278 17.17 18.84 -4.43
CA PHE A 278 16.24 17.76 -4.71
C PHE A 278 16.64 16.54 -3.87
N LEU A 279 15.75 16.11 -2.97
CA LEU A 279 15.98 14.98 -2.08
C LEU A 279 15.29 13.71 -2.57
N SER A 280 14.31 13.84 -3.45
CA SER A 280 13.49 12.74 -3.96
C SER A 280 13.43 12.73 -5.48
N ILE A 281 13.31 11.52 -6.05
CA ILE A 281 13.10 11.30 -7.47
C ILE A 281 12.17 10.11 -7.69
N TYR A 282 11.30 10.22 -8.70
CA TYR A 282 10.59 9.07 -9.25
C TYR A 282 11.41 8.44 -10.36
N ALA A 283 11.54 7.13 -10.35
CA ALA A 283 12.21 6.36 -11.41
C ALA A 283 11.62 4.95 -11.50
N LYS A 284 11.67 4.36 -12.70
CA LYS A 284 11.39 2.93 -12.85
C LYS A 284 12.47 2.12 -12.14
N GLU A 285 12.12 0.95 -11.62
CA GLU A 285 13.07 0.10 -10.90
C GLU A 285 14.30 -0.26 -11.73
N SER A 286 14.12 -0.50 -13.03
CA SER A 286 15.22 -0.75 -13.98
C SER A 286 16.16 0.43 -14.18
N GLU A 287 15.74 1.65 -13.82
CA GLU A 287 16.45 2.91 -14.03
C GLU A 287 17.26 3.37 -12.80
N ILE A 288 17.06 2.74 -11.64
CA ILE A 288 17.68 3.15 -10.37
C ILE A 288 19.20 3.28 -10.50
N SER A 289 19.85 2.29 -11.09
CA SER A 289 21.32 2.30 -11.28
C SER A 289 21.78 3.47 -12.14
N GLU A 290 21.03 3.80 -13.18
CA GLU A 290 21.36 4.92 -14.07
C GLU A 290 21.14 6.28 -13.39
N VAL A 291 20.07 6.41 -12.59
CA VAL A 291 19.80 7.60 -11.76
C VAL A 291 20.95 7.85 -10.77
N LEU A 292 21.35 6.82 -10.03
CA LEU A 292 22.42 6.92 -9.02
C LEU A 292 23.78 7.25 -9.63
N ASN A 293 24.01 6.88 -10.88
CA ASN A 293 25.27 7.16 -11.60
C ASN A 293 25.19 8.39 -12.54
N GLY A 294 23.99 8.95 -12.71
CA GLY A 294 23.74 9.94 -13.76
C GLY A 294 24.29 11.35 -13.50
N SER A 295 24.24 11.80 -12.25
CA SER A 295 24.70 13.12 -11.84
C SER A 295 25.30 13.10 -10.44
N PRO A 296 26.61 13.39 -10.27
CA PRO A 296 27.21 13.41 -8.94
C PRO A 296 26.58 14.40 -7.98
N GLU A 297 26.01 15.48 -8.47
CA GLU A 297 25.35 16.50 -7.65
C GLU A 297 24.02 15.99 -7.08
N LEU A 298 23.24 15.27 -7.90
CA LEU A 298 21.99 14.63 -7.43
C LEU A 298 22.32 13.46 -6.51
N THR A 299 23.29 12.64 -6.86
CA THR A 299 23.65 11.45 -6.07
C THR A 299 24.06 11.83 -4.64
N ASN A 300 24.71 12.98 -4.45
CA ASN A 300 25.13 13.45 -3.13
C ASN A 300 23.98 14.06 -2.30
N THR A 301 22.87 14.42 -2.92
CA THR A 301 21.72 15.04 -2.21
C THR A 301 20.50 14.13 -2.13
N LEU A 302 20.40 13.16 -3.03
CA LEU A 302 19.26 12.27 -3.13
C LEU A 302 19.16 11.37 -1.89
N GLN A 303 17.98 11.35 -1.29
CA GLN A 303 17.66 10.52 -0.11
C GLN A 303 16.63 9.46 -0.41
N THR A 304 15.74 9.72 -1.38
CA THR A 304 14.60 8.84 -1.66
C THR A 304 14.39 8.65 -3.16
N ILE A 305 14.19 7.41 -3.57
CA ILE A 305 13.71 7.05 -4.91
C ILE A 305 12.34 6.42 -4.77
N VAL A 306 11.34 7.00 -5.42
CA VAL A 306 9.99 6.44 -5.50
C VAL A 306 9.90 5.60 -6.77
N THR A 307 9.44 4.35 -6.66
CA THR A 307 9.31 3.42 -7.79
C THR A 307 7.90 2.84 -7.86
N GLU A 308 7.48 2.42 -9.04
CA GLU A 308 6.25 1.64 -9.21
C GLU A 308 6.37 0.28 -8.51
N LYS A 309 5.24 -0.25 -8.05
CA LYS A 309 5.14 -1.62 -7.55
C LYS A 309 5.11 -2.57 -8.75
N SER A 310 6.02 -3.53 -8.80
CA SER A 310 5.95 -4.61 -9.79
C SER A 310 5.10 -5.76 -9.26
N SER A 311 4.34 -6.42 -10.15
CA SER A 311 3.57 -7.62 -9.82
C SER A 311 4.41 -8.79 -9.30
N ASN A 312 5.72 -8.77 -9.56
CA ASN A 312 6.68 -9.77 -9.10
C ASN A 312 7.43 -9.35 -7.82
N ASP A 313 7.15 -8.15 -7.31
CA ASP A 313 7.78 -7.69 -6.08
C ASP A 313 7.21 -8.48 -4.90
N GLY A 314 8.09 -9.19 -4.22
CA GLY A 314 7.80 -9.63 -2.87
C GLY A 314 7.43 -8.44 -1.97
N ASN A 315 6.96 -8.69 -0.77
CA ASN A 315 6.39 -7.71 0.16
C ASN A 315 7.33 -6.59 0.65
N GLY A 316 8.47 -6.38 0.01
CA GLY A 316 9.40 -5.31 0.35
C GLY A 316 8.94 -3.95 -0.19
N LEU A 317 8.31 -3.12 0.66
CA LEU A 317 7.93 -1.75 0.31
C LEU A 317 9.10 -0.78 0.34
N PHE A 318 10.16 -1.13 1.04
CA PHE A 318 11.33 -0.30 1.27
C PHE A 318 12.59 -1.11 1.07
N ALA A 319 13.59 -0.52 0.43
CA ALA A 319 14.93 -1.06 0.32
C ALA A 319 15.95 0.09 0.34
N TYR A 320 17.14 -0.16 0.84
CA TYR A 320 18.26 0.76 0.62
C TYR A 320 18.95 0.40 -0.66
N VAL A 321 19.21 1.40 -1.51
CA VAL A 321 19.89 1.26 -2.78
C VAL A 321 21.11 2.21 -2.83
N GLY A 322 22.21 1.75 -3.37
CA GLY A 322 23.42 2.54 -3.43
C GLY A 322 23.93 3.01 -2.05
N ASN A 323 24.32 4.27 -1.93
CA ASN A 323 24.87 4.87 -0.72
C ASN A 323 23.75 5.47 0.15
N ASP A 324 23.05 4.62 0.87
CA ASP A 324 22.00 5.01 1.85
C ASP A 324 20.78 5.73 1.27
N VAL A 325 20.49 5.56 -0.02
CA VAL A 325 19.27 6.08 -0.65
C VAL A 325 18.11 5.10 -0.39
N LEU A 326 17.02 5.60 0.14
CA LEU A 326 15.83 4.81 0.41
C LEU A 326 14.99 4.66 -0.87
N GLN A 327 14.84 3.44 -1.34
CA GLN A 327 13.83 3.11 -2.35
C GLN A 327 12.48 2.88 -1.66
N MET A 328 11.45 3.56 -2.13
CA MET A 328 10.06 3.40 -1.68
C MET A 328 9.21 2.95 -2.86
N LYS A 329 8.47 1.85 -2.69
CA LYS A 329 7.53 1.36 -3.70
C LYS A 329 6.15 1.93 -3.46
N LEU A 330 5.47 2.35 -4.53
CA LEU A 330 4.08 2.79 -4.45
C LEU A 330 3.20 1.65 -3.95
N LEU A 331 2.22 1.97 -3.11
CA LEU A 331 1.24 0.99 -2.62
C LEU A 331 0.13 0.75 -3.64
N SER A 332 -0.22 1.78 -4.41
CA SER A 332 -1.22 1.76 -5.48
C SER A 332 -0.80 2.74 -6.57
N ASP A 333 -1.18 2.45 -7.79
CA ASP A 333 -1.08 3.35 -8.93
C ASP A 333 -2.16 4.44 -8.86
#